data_ea8fa80228df76cfdaf4275934e9f559
#
_entry.id   ea8fa80228df76cfdaf4275934e9f559
#
_cell.length_a   1.000
_cell.length_b   1.000
_cell.length_c   1.000
_cell.angle_alpha   90.00
_cell.angle_beta   90.00
_cell.angle_gamma   90.00
#
_symmetry.space_group_name_H-M   'P 1'
#
loop_
_entity.id
_entity.type
_entity.pdbx_description
1 polymer ?
#
loop_
_entity_poly.entity_id
_entity_poly.type
_entity_poly.pdbx_seq_one_letter_code
_entity_poly.pdbx_strand_id
1 'polypeptide(L)'
;MSVRVPVLSLAMIFLAASVLDMTSCGYHVAGQANLVPKAVHTIAVPPFGNATIRYRLSDLLPEAISRELISRTKYQIVTDPSQADAVLNGTVIYYAVFPTLIDQATGRTSGLQVNVRMDISLVERATGKVIFSRPNYETHQRYELSITSNTQYFDESGAAVARLSKDVSRDLVTSILDNF
;
A
#
# COMPACT_ATOMS: atom_id res chain seq x y z
N MET A 1 -43.47 -51.36 -19.57
CA MET A 1 -44.02 -50.22 -18.78
C MET A 1 -43.22 -48.96 -19.12
N SER A 2 -43.76 -48.10 -19.98
CA SER A 2 -43.07 -46.87 -20.40
C SER A 2 -43.57 -45.73 -19.50
N VAL A 3 -42.68 -45.27 -18.65
CA VAL A 3 -42.94 -44.10 -17.78
C VAL A 3 -42.90 -42.84 -18.63
N ARG A 4 -44.04 -42.32 -18.98
CA ARG A 4 -44.18 -40.99 -19.64
C ARG A 4 -44.00 -39.91 -18.55
N VAL A 5 -42.78 -39.39 -18.41
CA VAL A 5 -42.55 -38.19 -17.58
C VAL A 5 -43.19 -37.03 -18.31
N PRO A 6 -44.14 -36.29 -17.70
CA PRO A 6 -44.79 -35.17 -18.38
C PRO A 6 -43.77 -34.02 -18.57
N VAL A 7 -43.74 -33.45 -19.76
CA VAL A 7 -42.82 -32.39 -20.20
C VAL A 7 -42.80 -31.22 -19.22
N LEU A 8 -43.92 -31.02 -18.52
CA LEU A 8 -44.06 -29.97 -17.50
C LEU A 8 -43.13 -30.14 -16.27
N SER A 9 -42.91 -31.43 -15.85
CA SER A 9 -42.01 -31.70 -14.71
C SER A 9 -40.53 -31.57 -15.09
N LEU A 10 -40.18 -31.82 -16.36
CA LEU A 10 -38.81 -31.60 -16.84
C LEU A 10 -38.48 -30.08 -16.93
N ALA A 11 -39.46 -29.27 -17.38
CA ALA A 11 -39.30 -27.82 -17.44
C ALA A 11 -39.16 -27.16 -16.05
N MET A 12 -39.88 -27.67 -15.04
CA MET A 12 -39.73 -27.21 -13.66
C MET A 12 -38.37 -27.54 -13.03
N ILE A 13 -37.82 -28.72 -13.36
CA ILE A 13 -36.49 -29.11 -12.87
C ILE A 13 -35.39 -28.24 -13.50
N PHE A 14 -35.52 -27.91 -14.80
CA PHE A 14 -34.59 -27.01 -15.49
C PHE A 14 -34.65 -25.60 -14.97
N LEU A 15 -35.83 -25.09 -14.63
CA LEU A 15 -36.01 -23.76 -14.06
C LEU A 15 -35.46 -23.66 -12.62
N ALA A 16 -35.61 -24.73 -11.83
CA ALA A 16 -35.04 -24.80 -10.48
C ALA A 16 -33.52 -24.90 -10.48
N ALA A 17 -32.90 -25.58 -11.47
CA ALA A 17 -31.46 -25.66 -11.60
C ALA A 17 -30.80 -24.33 -11.99
N SER A 18 -31.48 -23.50 -12.82
CA SER A 18 -30.93 -22.20 -13.23
C SER A 18 -30.95 -21.11 -12.13
N VAL A 19 -31.71 -21.30 -11.06
CA VAL A 19 -31.76 -20.35 -9.93
C VAL A 19 -30.62 -20.62 -8.92
N LEU A 20 -30.02 -21.82 -8.92
CA LEU A 20 -28.92 -22.15 -8.01
C LEU A 20 -27.56 -21.56 -8.43
N ASP A 21 -27.39 -21.16 -9.69
CA ASP A 21 -26.11 -20.62 -10.17
C ASP A 21 -25.90 -19.12 -9.88
N MET A 22 -26.89 -18.42 -9.29
CA MET A 22 -26.79 -16.97 -9.03
C MET A 22 -26.23 -16.58 -7.66
N THR A 23 -25.78 -17.53 -6.84
CA THR A 23 -25.27 -17.24 -5.50
C THR A 23 -23.75 -17.29 -5.38
N SER A 24 -23.01 -17.37 -6.49
CA SER A 24 -21.55 -17.35 -6.47
C SER A 24 -20.99 -15.93 -6.77
N CYS A 25 -21.50 -14.88 -6.13
CA CYS A 25 -20.71 -13.69 -5.90
C CYS A 25 -19.77 -13.97 -4.73
N GLY A 26 -18.59 -14.47 -5.03
CA GLY A 26 -17.51 -14.62 -4.08
C GLY A 26 -17.02 -13.26 -3.57
N TYR A 27 -17.79 -12.61 -2.71
CA TYR A 27 -17.32 -11.53 -1.87
C TYR A 27 -16.45 -12.17 -0.78
N HIS A 28 -15.16 -12.28 -1.02
CA HIS A 28 -14.22 -12.44 0.06
C HIS A 28 -14.27 -11.16 0.88
N VAL A 29 -14.84 -11.24 2.07
CA VAL A 29 -14.67 -10.19 3.07
C VAL A 29 -13.19 -10.19 3.44
N ALA A 30 -12.43 -9.34 2.77
CA ALA A 30 -11.07 -9.04 3.17
C ALA A 30 -11.15 -8.44 4.58
N GLY A 31 -10.72 -9.16 5.59
CA GLY A 31 -10.78 -8.61 6.95
C GLY A 31 -10.55 -9.54 8.12
N GLN A 32 -10.16 -10.79 7.93
CA GLN A 32 -9.82 -11.66 9.07
C GLN A 32 -8.64 -12.60 8.85
N ALA A 33 -7.74 -12.24 8.00
CA ALA A 33 -6.46 -12.91 7.93
C ALA A 33 -5.46 -12.15 8.83
N ASN A 34 -5.40 -12.50 10.09
CA ASN A 34 -4.39 -11.97 11.01
C ASN A 34 -3.09 -12.74 10.83
N LEU A 35 -2.18 -12.23 10.04
CA LEU A 35 -0.82 -12.76 9.96
C LEU A 35 0.07 -12.29 11.08
N VAL A 36 -0.21 -11.13 11.55
CA VAL A 36 0.44 -10.70 12.77
C VAL A 36 0.00 -11.66 13.87
N PRO A 37 0.92 -12.37 14.52
CA PRO A 37 0.59 -13.29 15.58
C PRO A 37 -0.38 -12.64 16.57
N LYS A 38 -1.36 -13.40 17.07
CA LYS A 38 -2.35 -12.87 18.05
C LYS A 38 -1.71 -12.26 19.31
N ALA A 39 -0.44 -12.55 19.55
CA ALA A 39 0.36 -11.98 20.61
C ALA A 39 0.86 -10.55 20.35
N VAL A 40 0.80 -10.07 19.10
CA VAL A 40 1.22 -8.70 18.77
C VAL A 40 0.05 -7.76 18.94
N HIS A 41 0.17 -6.84 19.86
CA HIS A 41 -0.81 -5.78 20.14
C HIS A 41 -0.24 -4.40 19.85
N THR A 42 1.08 -4.26 19.95
CA THR A 42 1.80 -3.00 19.75
C THR A 42 2.80 -3.11 18.61
N ILE A 43 2.80 -2.10 17.75
CA ILE A 43 3.76 -2.00 16.62
C ILE A 43 4.52 -0.69 16.75
N ALA A 44 5.86 -0.78 16.76
CA ALA A 44 6.71 0.39 16.64
C ALA A 44 6.96 0.70 15.17
N VAL A 45 6.87 1.98 14.83
CA VAL A 45 7.24 2.52 13.51
C VAL A 45 8.27 3.63 13.72
N PRO A 46 9.55 3.27 13.91
CA PRO A 46 10.61 4.25 14.07
C PRO A 46 10.89 4.99 12.77
N PRO A 47 11.63 6.12 12.80
CA PRO A 47 12.14 6.76 11.60
C PRO A 47 12.87 5.78 10.70
N PHE A 48 12.63 5.87 9.38
CA PHE A 48 13.26 4.96 8.43
C PHE A 48 14.73 5.33 8.18
N GLY A 49 15.55 4.33 7.99
CA GLY A 49 16.89 4.51 7.46
C GLY A 49 16.84 5.15 6.08
N ASN A 50 17.85 5.93 5.72
CA ASN A 50 17.88 6.61 4.43
C ASN A 50 19.30 6.72 3.89
N ALA A 51 19.57 6.01 2.80
CA ALA A 51 20.82 6.04 2.07
C ALA A 51 20.84 7.12 0.96
N THR A 52 19.82 7.99 0.91
CA THR A 52 19.65 8.99 -0.14
C THR A 52 19.80 10.42 0.40
N ILE A 53 19.79 11.39 -0.50
CA ILE A 53 19.87 12.82 -0.15
C ILE A 53 18.52 13.43 0.30
N ARG A 54 17.43 12.68 0.24
CA ARG A 54 16.07 13.16 0.60
C ARG A 54 15.70 12.76 2.03
N TYR A 55 16.27 13.41 3.01
CA TYR A 55 16.09 13.12 4.44
C TYR A 55 14.64 13.12 4.92
N ARG A 56 13.77 13.96 4.34
CA ARG A 56 12.36 14.04 4.74
C ARG A 56 11.57 12.73 4.55
N LEU A 57 12.03 11.82 3.68
CA LEU A 57 11.40 10.49 3.51
C LEU A 57 11.53 9.63 4.77
N SER A 58 12.60 9.83 5.56
CA SER A 58 12.81 9.11 6.82
C SER A 58 11.68 9.33 7.84
N ASP A 59 11.03 10.49 7.77
CA ASP A 59 9.97 10.88 8.71
C ASP A 59 8.58 10.76 8.08
N LEU A 60 8.43 11.18 6.81
CA LEU A 60 7.13 11.21 6.13
C LEU A 60 6.56 9.80 5.89
N LEU A 61 7.40 8.83 5.57
CA LEU A 61 6.96 7.44 5.34
C LEU A 61 6.45 6.79 6.64
N PRO A 62 7.23 6.74 7.75
CA PRO A 62 6.75 6.19 9.01
C PRO A 62 5.51 6.88 9.53
N GLU A 63 5.44 8.21 9.41
CA GLU A 63 4.27 8.99 9.82
C GLU A 63 3.01 8.62 9.03
N ALA A 64 3.12 8.50 7.70
CA ALA A 64 2.01 8.10 6.85
C ALA A 64 1.56 6.65 7.15
N ILE A 65 2.53 5.73 7.34
CA ILE A 65 2.26 4.32 7.66
C ILE A 65 1.60 4.21 9.05
N SER A 66 2.08 4.95 10.04
CA SER A 66 1.49 4.99 11.37
C SER A 66 0.03 5.44 11.34
N ARG A 67 -0.28 6.51 10.61
CA ARG A 67 -1.66 6.98 10.42
C ARG A 67 -2.56 5.93 9.75
N GLU A 68 -2.05 5.26 8.74
CA GLU A 68 -2.80 4.23 8.02
C GLU A 68 -3.04 2.99 8.91
N LEU A 69 -2.04 2.54 9.69
CA LEU A 69 -2.19 1.46 10.66
C LEU A 69 -3.22 1.80 11.73
N ILE A 70 -3.17 3.01 12.31
CA ILE A 70 -4.14 3.47 13.32
C ILE A 70 -5.56 3.49 12.73
N SER A 71 -5.73 3.92 11.49
CA SER A 71 -7.06 4.05 10.87
C SER A 71 -7.69 2.72 10.48
N ARG A 72 -6.89 1.70 10.16
CA ARG A 72 -7.36 0.42 9.60
C ARG A 72 -7.22 -0.78 10.53
N THR A 73 -6.53 -0.61 11.64
CA THR A 73 -6.22 -1.72 12.55
C THR A 73 -6.54 -1.37 14.00
N LYS A 74 -6.46 -2.39 14.87
CA LYS A 74 -6.59 -2.23 16.32
C LYS A 74 -5.24 -2.19 17.04
N TYR A 75 -4.12 -2.19 16.29
CA TYR A 75 -2.80 -2.15 16.89
C TYR A 75 -2.53 -0.78 17.50
N GLN A 76 -1.90 -0.80 18.67
CA GLN A 76 -1.34 0.42 19.26
C GLN A 76 -0.02 0.75 18.57
N ILE A 77 0.09 1.97 18.06
CA ILE A 77 1.31 2.42 17.41
C ILE A 77 2.14 3.19 18.42
N VAL A 78 3.37 2.76 18.60
CA VAL A 78 4.36 3.39 19.49
C VAL A 78 5.59 3.83 18.70
N THR A 79 6.31 4.82 19.21
CA THR A 79 7.53 5.31 18.56
C THR A 79 8.78 4.54 19.05
N ASP A 80 8.75 4.08 20.29
CA ASP A 80 9.88 3.38 20.91
C ASP A 80 9.82 1.88 20.62
N PRO A 81 10.80 1.34 19.86
CA PRO A 81 10.85 -0.10 19.56
C PRO A 81 10.92 -1.00 20.80
N SER A 82 11.45 -0.49 21.92
CA SER A 82 11.60 -1.28 23.15
C SER A 82 10.26 -1.61 23.81
N GLN A 83 9.22 -0.82 23.52
CA GLN A 83 7.88 -0.96 24.08
C GLN A 83 6.90 -1.72 23.15
N ALA A 84 7.37 -2.15 21.99
CA ALA A 84 6.56 -2.80 20.98
C ALA A 84 6.70 -4.32 20.98
N ASP A 85 5.64 -5.02 20.57
CA ASP A 85 5.69 -6.45 20.29
C ASP A 85 6.31 -6.74 18.93
N ALA A 86 6.08 -5.85 17.95
CA ALA A 86 6.70 -5.92 16.64
C ALA A 86 7.23 -4.56 16.19
N VAL A 87 8.26 -4.57 15.34
CA VAL A 87 8.90 -3.36 14.82
C VAL A 87 8.83 -3.36 13.30
N LEU A 88 8.26 -2.31 12.72
CA LEU A 88 8.27 -2.05 11.30
C LEU A 88 9.53 -1.26 10.94
N ASN A 89 10.50 -1.94 10.38
CA ASN A 89 11.74 -1.35 9.88
C ASN A 89 11.60 -0.99 8.41
N GLY A 90 12.15 0.15 8.02
CA GLY A 90 12.24 0.58 6.64
C GLY A 90 13.57 1.26 6.36
N THR A 91 14.05 1.15 5.12
CA THR A 91 15.23 1.88 4.64
C THR A 91 14.99 2.34 3.21
N VAL A 92 15.08 3.65 2.98
CA VAL A 92 15.05 4.22 1.63
C VAL A 92 16.43 4.04 1.01
N ILE A 93 16.52 3.20 -0.03
CA ILE A 93 17.79 2.81 -0.67
C ILE A 93 18.05 3.55 -1.99
N TYR A 94 17.01 4.12 -2.60
CA TYR A 94 17.14 4.83 -3.86
C TYR A 94 16.12 5.95 -3.97
N TYR A 95 16.54 7.09 -4.52
CA TYR A 95 15.73 8.24 -4.88
C TYR A 95 16.27 8.86 -6.16
N ALA A 96 15.42 9.00 -7.17
CA ALA A 96 15.78 9.72 -8.39
C ALA A 96 14.59 10.47 -8.97
N VAL A 97 14.88 11.53 -9.71
CA VAL A 97 13.89 12.36 -10.41
C VAL A 97 14.23 12.37 -11.89
N PHE A 98 13.22 12.08 -12.71
CA PHE A 98 13.36 12.01 -14.17
C PHE A 98 12.37 12.96 -14.84
N PRO A 99 12.78 13.66 -15.92
CA PRO A 99 11.86 14.43 -16.74
C PRO A 99 10.89 13.48 -17.48
N THR A 100 9.61 13.83 -17.48
CA THR A 100 8.55 13.05 -18.17
C THR A 100 7.82 13.84 -19.23
N LEU A 101 7.80 15.16 -19.12
CA LEU A 101 7.20 16.06 -20.10
C LEU A 101 8.14 17.21 -20.40
N ILE A 102 8.24 17.55 -21.66
CA ILE A 102 8.99 18.72 -22.17
C ILE A 102 7.99 19.59 -22.92
N ASP A 103 7.92 20.85 -22.55
CA ASP A 103 7.14 21.87 -23.25
C ASP A 103 7.81 22.12 -24.62
N GLN A 104 7.09 21.80 -25.69
CA GLN A 104 7.63 21.93 -27.07
C GLN A 104 7.86 23.37 -27.51
N ALA A 105 7.13 24.33 -26.94
CA ALA A 105 7.27 25.74 -27.28
C ALA A 105 8.53 26.38 -26.66
N THR A 106 8.88 25.94 -25.45
CA THR A 106 10.00 26.52 -24.68
C THR A 106 11.22 25.61 -24.54
N GLY A 107 11.10 24.33 -24.89
CA GLY A 107 12.12 23.30 -24.68
C GLY A 107 12.39 22.97 -23.20
N ARG A 108 11.56 23.45 -22.28
CA ARG A 108 11.75 23.27 -20.83
C ARG A 108 11.01 22.04 -20.32
N THR A 109 11.56 21.41 -19.30
CA THR A 109 10.87 20.34 -18.57
C THR A 109 9.65 20.92 -17.84
N SER A 110 8.49 20.36 -18.10
CA SER A 110 7.22 20.72 -17.44
C SER A 110 6.66 19.61 -16.56
N GLY A 111 7.10 18.36 -16.73
CA GLY A 111 6.70 17.24 -15.89
C GLY A 111 7.89 16.43 -15.40
N LEU A 112 7.84 16.02 -14.15
CA LEU A 112 8.85 15.21 -13.49
C LEU A 112 8.22 13.97 -12.85
N GLN A 113 9.00 12.91 -12.72
CA GLN A 113 8.65 11.71 -11.98
C GLN A 113 9.71 11.43 -10.93
N VAL A 114 9.30 11.32 -9.68
CA VAL A 114 10.13 10.83 -8.60
C VAL A 114 9.97 9.32 -8.47
N ASN A 115 11.08 8.59 -8.43
CA ASN A 115 11.13 7.16 -8.17
C ASN A 115 11.82 6.93 -6.82
N VAL A 116 11.22 6.09 -5.99
CA VAL A 116 11.74 5.72 -4.68
C VAL A 116 11.78 4.21 -4.58
N ARG A 117 12.89 3.66 -4.07
CA ARG A 117 13.02 2.25 -3.74
C ARG A 117 13.39 2.10 -2.29
N MET A 118 12.80 1.12 -1.62
CA MET A 118 13.00 0.92 -0.19
C MET A 118 12.91 -0.56 0.17
N ASP A 119 13.58 -0.92 1.25
CA ASP A 119 13.43 -2.20 1.92
C ASP A 119 12.53 -2.02 3.14
N ILE A 120 11.56 -2.92 3.33
CA ILE A 120 10.60 -2.85 4.43
C ILE A 120 10.47 -4.23 5.06
N SER A 121 10.45 -4.29 6.39
CA SER A 121 10.20 -5.53 7.14
C SER A 121 9.46 -5.26 8.45
N LEU A 122 8.56 -6.16 8.81
CA LEU A 122 7.92 -6.21 10.12
C LEU A 122 8.49 -7.42 10.87
N VAL A 123 9.10 -7.17 12.02
CA VAL A 123 9.81 -8.18 12.80
C VAL A 123 9.19 -8.27 14.20
N GLU A 124 8.84 -9.47 14.62
CA GLU A 124 8.42 -9.74 16.00
C GLU A 124 9.63 -9.58 16.94
N ARG A 125 9.51 -8.68 17.92
CA ARG A 125 10.65 -8.32 18.78
C ARG A 125 11.10 -9.47 19.69
N ALA A 126 10.14 -10.25 20.22
CA ALA A 126 10.47 -11.31 21.20
C ALA A 126 11.26 -12.46 20.57
N THR A 127 10.96 -12.82 19.33
CA THR A 127 11.55 -13.99 18.65
C THR A 127 12.54 -13.62 17.55
N GLY A 128 12.53 -12.37 17.07
CA GLY A 128 13.27 -11.92 15.89
C GLY A 128 12.69 -12.46 14.58
N LYS A 129 11.52 -13.09 14.61
CA LYS A 129 10.88 -13.64 13.43
C LYS A 129 10.41 -12.52 12.51
N VAL A 130 10.75 -12.62 11.23
CA VAL A 130 10.22 -11.72 10.19
C VAL A 130 8.77 -12.14 9.90
N ILE A 131 7.82 -11.27 10.23
CA ILE A 131 6.39 -11.46 10.00
C ILE A 131 6.05 -11.08 8.55
N PHE A 132 6.63 -9.98 8.07
CA PHE A 132 6.43 -9.47 6.72
C PHE A 132 7.75 -8.92 6.19
N SER A 133 8.03 -9.09 4.89
CA SER A 133 9.20 -8.53 4.24
C SER A 133 8.90 -8.16 2.79
N ARG A 134 9.32 -6.98 2.39
CA ARG A 134 9.19 -6.48 1.03
C ARG A 134 10.50 -5.76 0.64
N PRO A 135 11.50 -6.52 0.21
CA PRO A 135 12.76 -5.95 -0.26
C PRO A 135 12.60 -5.32 -1.63
N ASN A 136 13.38 -4.29 -1.92
CA ASN A 136 13.39 -3.57 -3.21
C ASN A 136 12.01 -3.07 -3.66
N TYR A 137 11.14 -2.71 -2.69
CA TYR A 137 9.84 -2.14 -3.03
C TYR A 137 10.02 -0.82 -3.76
N GLU A 138 9.55 -0.76 -5.01
CA GLU A 138 9.65 0.40 -5.86
C GLU A 138 8.29 1.09 -6.03
N THR A 139 8.30 2.41 -5.93
CA THR A 139 7.15 3.27 -6.13
C THR A 139 7.55 4.55 -6.84
N HIS A 140 6.60 5.20 -7.48
CA HIS A 140 6.84 6.46 -8.16
C HIS A 140 5.64 7.41 -8.07
N GLN A 141 5.93 8.70 -8.21
CA GLN A 141 4.92 9.75 -8.27
C GLN A 141 5.32 10.78 -9.32
N ARG A 142 4.33 11.21 -10.11
CA ARG A 142 4.51 12.30 -11.09
C ARG A 142 4.08 13.63 -10.49
N TYR A 143 4.73 14.69 -10.92
CA TYR A 143 4.35 16.05 -10.58
C TYR A 143 4.76 17.01 -11.69
N GLU A 144 4.11 18.15 -11.73
CA GLU A 144 4.35 19.18 -12.73
C GLU A 144 5.15 20.33 -12.14
N LEU A 145 5.91 21.00 -13.01
CA LEU A 145 6.57 22.26 -12.74
C LEU A 145 5.75 23.36 -13.39
N SER A 146 5.06 24.15 -12.58
CA SER A 146 4.30 25.29 -13.08
C SER A 146 5.13 26.55 -13.00
N ILE A 147 5.18 27.32 -14.09
CA ILE A 147 5.72 28.67 -14.11
C ILE A 147 4.55 29.62 -13.84
N THR A 148 4.40 30.08 -12.61
CA THR A 148 3.28 30.93 -12.18
C THR A 148 3.47 32.39 -12.53
N SER A 149 4.69 32.84 -12.81
CA SER A 149 5.06 34.16 -13.30
C SER A 149 6.44 34.10 -13.95
N ASN A 150 6.82 35.12 -14.73
CA ASN A 150 8.06 35.17 -15.53
C ASN A 150 9.37 34.83 -14.76
N THR A 151 9.33 34.66 -13.44
CA THR A 151 10.51 34.42 -12.59
C THR A 151 10.29 33.44 -11.42
N GLN A 152 9.06 32.98 -11.12
CA GLN A 152 8.82 32.05 -10.02
C GLN A 152 8.49 30.64 -10.51
N TYR A 153 9.41 29.72 -10.26
CA TYR A 153 9.21 28.30 -10.40
C TYR A 153 8.43 27.78 -9.18
N PHE A 154 7.23 27.24 -9.40
CA PHE A 154 6.52 26.51 -8.38
C PHE A 154 6.93 25.03 -8.48
N ASP A 155 7.69 24.54 -7.49
CA ASP A 155 8.14 23.16 -7.39
C ASP A 155 7.19 22.36 -6.49
N GLU A 156 6.39 21.48 -7.08
CA GLU A 156 5.49 20.56 -6.36
C GLU A 156 6.18 19.32 -5.77
N SER A 157 7.51 19.25 -5.77
CA SER A 157 8.24 18.06 -5.29
C SER A 157 7.87 17.66 -3.87
N GLY A 158 7.63 18.62 -2.98
CA GLY A 158 7.18 18.35 -1.61
C GLY A 158 5.80 17.70 -1.54
N ALA A 159 4.85 18.19 -2.35
CA ALA A 159 3.51 17.62 -2.45
C ALA A 159 3.54 16.22 -3.10
N ALA A 160 4.40 16.02 -4.11
CA ALA A 160 4.58 14.73 -4.75
C ALA A 160 5.12 13.67 -3.77
N VAL A 161 6.11 14.02 -2.94
CA VAL A 161 6.66 13.13 -1.91
C VAL A 161 5.60 12.82 -0.84
N ALA A 162 4.76 13.77 -0.46
CA ALA A 162 3.67 13.53 0.49
C ALA A 162 2.59 12.59 -0.09
N ARG A 163 2.22 12.75 -1.37
CA ARG A 163 1.31 11.82 -2.07
C ARG A 163 1.91 10.42 -2.15
N LEU A 164 3.17 10.31 -2.56
CA LEU A 164 3.90 9.05 -2.61
C LEU A 164 3.90 8.35 -1.24
N SER A 165 4.19 9.06 -0.15
CA SER A 165 4.18 8.48 1.20
C SER A 165 2.80 7.96 1.60
N LYS A 166 1.74 8.65 1.19
CA LYS A 166 0.35 8.21 1.40
C LYS A 166 0.00 6.96 0.60
N ASP A 167 0.41 6.89 -0.67
CA ASP A 167 0.14 5.74 -1.52
C ASP A 167 0.93 4.51 -1.05
N VAL A 168 2.21 4.70 -0.70
CA VAL A 168 3.04 3.66 -0.07
C VAL A 168 2.40 3.14 1.22
N SER A 169 1.91 4.03 2.09
CA SER A 169 1.31 3.61 3.36
C SER A 169 0.09 2.74 3.15
N ARG A 170 -0.77 3.08 2.19
CA ARG A 170 -1.97 2.29 1.85
C ARG A 170 -1.62 0.93 1.29
N ASP A 171 -0.71 0.88 0.31
CA ASP A 171 -0.29 -0.36 -0.33
C ASP A 171 0.42 -1.28 0.67
N LEU A 172 1.31 -0.73 1.49
CA LEU A 172 2.04 -1.48 2.50
C LEU A 172 1.11 -2.07 3.57
N VAL A 173 0.23 -1.24 4.15
CA VAL A 173 -0.71 -1.70 5.18
C VAL A 173 -1.66 -2.73 4.60
N THR A 174 -2.15 -2.53 3.38
CA THR A 174 -2.95 -3.53 2.67
C THR A 174 -2.17 -4.84 2.52
N SER A 175 -0.92 -4.77 2.06
CA SER A 175 -0.06 -5.97 1.91
C SER A 175 0.21 -6.67 3.24
N ILE A 176 0.38 -5.92 4.34
CA ILE A 176 0.51 -6.49 5.69
C ILE A 176 -0.79 -7.15 6.15
N LEU A 177 -1.94 -6.66 5.75
CA LEU A 177 -3.24 -7.22 6.13
C LEU A 177 -3.71 -8.35 5.22
N ASP A 178 -3.37 -8.33 3.92
CA ASP A 178 -3.88 -9.25 2.89
C ASP A 178 -2.93 -10.43 2.60
N ASN A 179 -1.68 -10.36 3.06
CA ASN A 179 -0.68 -11.41 2.79
C ASN A 179 -0.94 -12.70 3.61
N PHE A 180 -2.24 -13.00 3.81
CA PHE A 180 -2.70 -14.01 4.71
C PHE A 180 -4.02 -14.64 4.31
#